data_32a723d929119561e0887e1ee3f6d006
#
_entry.id   32a723d929119561e0887e1ee3f6d006
#
_cell.length_a   1.000
_cell.length_b   1.000
_cell.length_c   1.000
_cell.angle_alpha   90.00
_cell.angle_beta   90.00
_cell.angle_gamma   90.00
#
_symmetry.space_group_name_H-M   'P 1'
#
loop_
_entity.id
_entity.type
_entity.pdbx_description
1 polymer ?
#
loop_
_entity_poly.entity_id
_entity_poly.type
_entity_poly.pdbx_seq_one_letter_code
_entity_poly.pdbx_strand_id
1 'polypeptide(L)'
;MRRLKLKPKLLICCLMVNLLSSSNVIANDEQIFEDANSYTVEIITRVEIPFKEDEAGVFSGAGFLVDQERGWIVTNAHVVSKSPSKVEVAFKDQELHLAKKIYLDSYLDLAIIQISPEKFPKNHRQADLECNDRPKTGHPVGAYGHPWDFSFTGTKGIISGITSELGSEYLQTDAPINSGNSGGPLISLRTGKVIGINTSSYDDDDNQNTNFAELMVYVCRVLKLLREGKDPSPPKLSFTYLEEPLK
;
A
#
# COMPACT_ATOMS: atom_id res chain seq x y z
N MET A 1 -78.57 37.89 27.07
CA MET A 1 -77.22 38.11 26.53
C MET A 1 -76.24 37.11 27.15
N ARG A 2 -75.93 35.99 26.47
CA ARG A 2 -74.98 34.97 26.92
C ARG A 2 -73.65 35.15 26.17
N ARG A 3 -72.57 35.47 26.88
CA ARG A 3 -71.19 35.57 26.31
C ARG A 3 -70.62 34.18 26.24
N LEU A 4 -70.32 33.72 24.97
CA LEU A 4 -69.51 32.56 24.73
C LEU A 4 -68.04 32.87 25.03
N LYS A 5 -67.44 32.08 25.90
CA LYS A 5 -65.96 32.09 26.15
C LYS A 5 -65.32 31.09 25.20
N LEU A 6 -64.61 31.55 24.19
CA LEU A 6 -63.69 30.73 23.41
C LEU A 6 -62.44 30.39 24.24
N LYS A 7 -62.12 29.09 24.37
CA LYS A 7 -60.86 28.61 24.92
C LYS A 7 -59.83 28.53 23.75
N PRO A 8 -58.61 29.05 23.92
CA PRO A 8 -57.56 28.85 22.89
C PRO A 8 -57.05 27.43 22.98
N LYS A 9 -57.10 26.69 21.85
CA LYS A 9 -56.45 25.43 21.68
C LYS A 9 -54.96 25.67 21.46
N LEU A 10 -54.14 25.25 22.42
CA LEU A 10 -52.69 25.27 22.37
C LEU A 10 -52.24 24.17 21.38
N LEU A 11 -51.81 24.58 20.21
CA LEU A 11 -51.25 23.68 19.19
C LEU A 11 -49.77 23.46 19.51
N ILE A 12 -49.46 22.38 20.21
CA ILE A 12 -48.06 21.95 20.45
C ILE A 12 -47.56 21.33 19.14
N CYS A 13 -46.81 22.10 18.37
CA CYS A 13 -46.07 21.62 17.22
C CYS A 13 -44.79 20.92 17.71
N CYS A 14 -44.84 19.58 17.83
CA CYS A 14 -43.63 18.77 18.08
C CYS A 14 -42.73 18.82 16.86
N LEU A 15 -41.76 19.73 16.86
CA LEU A 15 -40.62 19.65 15.93
C LEU A 15 -39.76 18.46 16.35
N MET A 16 -39.93 17.33 15.68
CA MET A 16 -38.98 16.24 15.71
C MET A 16 -37.74 16.69 14.93
N VAL A 17 -36.76 17.24 15.61
CA VAL A 17 -35.41 17.43 15.08
C VAL A 17 -34.77 16.07 14.99
N ASN A 18 -34.81 15.44 13.82
CA ASN A 18 -33.95 14.30 13.50
C ASN A 18 -32.50 14.77 13.49
N LEU A 19 -31.83 14.72 14.63
CA LEU A 19 -30.38 14.74 14.72
C LEU A 19 -29.88 13.43 14.07
N LEU A 20 -29.63 13.48 12.76
CA LEU A 20 -28.74 12.54 12.10
C LEU A 20 -27.34 12.80 12.67
N SER A 21 -27.04 12.21 13.82
CA SER A 21 -25.66 12.03 14.26
C SER A 21 -24.98 11.13 13.23
N SER A 22 -24.30 11.73 12.28
CA SER A 22 -23.24 11.06 11.54
C SER A 22 -22.19 10.67 12.59
N SER A 23 -22.34 9.48 13.15
CA SER A 23 -21.26 8.83 13.87
C SER A 23 -20.13 8.67 12.87
N ASN A 24 -19.13 9.55 12.94
CA ASN A 24 -17.83 9.25 12.39
C ASN A 24 -17.37 7.97 13.11
N VAL A 25 -17.54 6.83 12.47
CA VAL A 25 -16.93 5.59 12.89
C VAL A 25 -15.43 5.85 12.71
N ILE A 26 -14.76 6.24 13.81
CA ILE A 26 -13.31 6.22 13.89
C ILE A 26 -13.00 4.73 13.73
N ALA A 27 -12.39 4.37 12.61
CA ALA A 27 -11.95 3.01 12.40
C ALA A 27 -11.02 2.66 13.56
N ASN A 28 -11.33 1.57 14.26
CA ASN A 28 -10.48 1.08 15.32
C ASN A 28 -9.21 0.52 14.67
N ASP A 29 -8.03 0.88 15.17
CA ASP A 29 -6.74 0.40 14.66
C ASP A 29 -6.72 -1.14 14.54
N GLU A 30 -7.32 -1.85 15.50
CA GLU A 30 -7.42 -3.32 15.47
C GLU A 30 -8.19 -3.80 14.22
N GLN A 31 -9.31 -3.14 13.88
CA GLN A 31 -10.10 -3.49 12.71
C GLN A 31 -9.33 -3.21 11.41
N ILE A 32 -8.56 -2.12 11.36
CA ILE A 32 -7.72 -1.78 10.19
C ILE A 32 -6.67 -2.87 9.96
N PHE A 33 -6.00 -3.34 11.02
CA PHE A 33 -5.04 -4.42 10.90
C PHE A 33 -5.69 -5.78 10.59
N GLU A 34 -6.87 -6.04 11.13
CA GLU A 34 -7.64 -7.24 10.77
C GLU A 34 -8.07 -7.22 9.29
N ASP A 35 -8.50 -6.07 8.80
CA ASP A 35 -8.79 -5.88 7.37
C ASP A 35 -7.53 -6.07 6.52
N ALA A 36 -6.36 -5.61 6.99
CA ALA A 36 -5.08 -5.77 6.29
C ALA A 36 -4.69 -7.24 6.11
N ASN A 37 -5.02 -8.12 7.05
CA ASN A 37 -4.84 -9.56 6.90
C ASN A 37 -5.52 -10.14 5.64
N SER A 38 -6.64 -9.55 5.22
CA SER A 38 -7.44 -10.08 4.12
C SER A 38 -6.85 -9.80 2.73
N TYR A 39 -5.96 -8.82 2.62
CA TYR A 39 -5.34 -8.43 1.35
C TYR A 39 -3.81 -8.46 1.34
N THR A 40 -3.16 -8.59 2.49
CA THR A 40 -1.69 -8.69 2.56
C THR A 40 -1.24 -10.13 2.31
N VAL A 41 -0.12 -10.28 1.62
CA VAL A 41 0.47 -11.55 1.26
C VAL A 41 1.95 -11.60 1.66
N GLU A 42 2.41 -12.82 1.96
CA GLU A 42 3.82 -13.17 2.00
C GLU A 42 4.33 -13.41 0.58
N ILE A 43 5.56 -13.01 0.31
CA ILE A 43 6.24 -13.25 -0.96
C ILE A 43 7.58 -13.93 -0.68
N ILE A 44 7.79 -15.08 -1.32
CA ILE A 44 9.06 -15.80 -1.32
C ILE A 44 9.65 -15.76 -2.72
N THR A 45 10.84 -15.19 -2.83
CA THR A 45 11.58 -15.08 -4.10
C THR A 45 12.85 -15.91 -4.07
N ARG A 46 13.03 -16.79 -5.09
CA ARG A 46 14.23 -17.60 -5.25
C ARG A 46 14.98 -17.16 -6.49
N VAL A 47 16.23 -16.75 -6.31
CA VAL A 47 17.16 -16.33 -7.37
C VAL A 47 18.29 -17.34 -7.48
N GLU A 48 18.33 -18.07 -8.61
CA GLU A 48 19.39 -19.08 -8.86
C GLU A 48 20.59 -18.44 -9.58
N ILE A 49 20.32 -17.58 -10.58
CA ILE A 49 21.34 -16.91 -11.39
C ILE A 49 21.11 -15.41 -11.31
N PRO A 50 21.83 -14.71 -10.43
CA PRO A 50 21.65 -13.26 -10.25
C PRO A 50 22.29 -12.46 -11.38
N PHE A 51 21.68 -11.30 -11.68
CA PHE A 51 22.36 -10.24 -12.44
C PHE A 51 23.27 -9.43 -11.51
N LYS A 52 24.05 -8.50 -12.06
CA LYS A 52 25.15 -7.82 -11.37
C LYS A 52 24.79 -7.20 -10.01
N GLU A 53 23.55 -6.76 -9.82
CA GLU A 53 23.11 -6.03 -8.63
C GLU A 53 22.27 -6.87 -7.66
N ASP A 54 22.02 -8.14 -8.03
CA ASP A 54 21.26 -9.08 -7.21
C ASP A 54 22.18 -10.16 -6.62
N GLU A 55 21.71 -10.88 -5.62
CA GLU A 55 22.35 -12.01 -5.02
C GLU A 55 21.58 -13.31 -5.26
N ALA A 56 22.29 -14.44 -5.32
CA ALA A 56 21.65 -15.76 -5.34
C ALA A 56 21.12 -16.09 -3.94
N GLY A 57 19.91 -16.64 -3.86
CA GLY A 57 19.37 -17.00 -2.55
C GLY A 57 17.85 -17.09 -2.54
N VAL A 58 17.33 -17.16 -1.32
CA VAL A 58 15.90 -17.13 -1.01
C VAL A 58 15.63 -15.90 -0.17
N PHE A 59 14.74 -15.06 -0.63
CA PHE A 59 14.38 -13.81 0.01
C PHE A 59 12.90 -13.81 0.34
N SER A 60 12.52 -13.15 1.43
CA SER A 60 11.14 -12.96 1.84
C SER A 60 10.76 -11.48 1.88
N GLY A 61 9.51 -11.20 1.65
CA GLY A 61 8.92 -9.88 1.75
C GLY A 61 7.40 -9.97 1.79
N ALA A 62 6.75 -8.84 1.65
CA ALA A 62 5.30 -8.74 1.65
C ALA A 62 4.78 -8.12 0.35
N GLY A 63 3.48 -8.17 0.18
CA GLY A 63 2.74 -7.50 -0.88
C GLY A 63 1.28 -7.36 -0.48
N PHE A 64 0.49 -6.73 -1.34
CA PHE A 64 -0.95 -6.61 -1.09
C PHE A 64 -1.75 -6.60 -2.38
N LEU A 65 -2.93 -7.22 -2.33
CA LEU A 65 -3.85 -7.37 -3.45
C LEU A 65 -4.50 -6.03 -3.79
N VAL A 66 -4.36 -5.58 -5.05
CA VAL A 66 -4.88 -4.30 -5.54
C VAL A 66 -5.89 -4.42 -6.68
N ASP A 67 -6.02 -5.61 -7.27
CA ASP A 67 -6.97 -5.88 -8.34
C ASP A 67 -7.37 -7.36 -8.28
N GLN A 68 -8.50 -7.64 -7.67
CA GLN A 68 -8.97 -9.01 -7.44
C GLN A 68 -9.42 -9.70 -8.74
N GLU A 69 -9.88 -8.93 -9.75
CA GLU A 69 -10.32 -9.51 -11.03
C GLU A 69 -9.13 -10.01 -11.85
N ARG A 70 -8.00 -9.27 -11.79
CA ARG A 70 -6.77 -9.60 -12.52
C ARG A 70 -5.78 -10.40 -11.69
N GLY A 71 -5.99 -10.50 -10.38
CA GLY A 71 -5.06 -11.14 -9.46
C GLY A 71 -3.77 -10.36 -9.24
N TRP A 72 -3.82 -9.01 -9.35
CA TRP A 72 -2.64 -8.18 -9.22
C TRP A 72 -2.32 -7.84 -7.78
N ILE A 73 -1.07 -8.07 -7.43
CA ILE A 73 -0.47 -7.80 -6.14
C ILE A 73 0.65 -6.78 -6.36
N VAL A 74 0.66 -5.74 -5.53
CA VAL A 74 1.73 -4.73 -5.48
C VAL A 74 2.76 -5.15 -4.44
N THR A 75 4.04 -4.94 -4.75
CA THR A 75 5.19 -5.13 -3.87
C THR A 75 6.37 -4.27 -4.34
N ASN A 76 7.51 -4.32 -3.66
CA ASN A 76 8.73 -3.69 -4.13
C ASN A 76 9.43 -4.49 -5.23
N ALA A 77 10.19 -3.79 -6.09
CA ALA A 77 10.99 -4.42 -7.13
C ALA A 77 12.12 -5.28 -6.55
N HIS A 78 12.77 -4.83 -5.46
CA HIS A 78 13.82 -5.58 -4.79
C HIS A 78 13.30 -6.88 -4.15
N VAL A 79 12.03 -6.94 -3.71
CA VAL A 79 11.42 -8.14 -3.15
C VAL A 79 11.32 -9.26 -4.18
N VAL A 80 11.01 -8.92 -5.44
CA VAL A 80 10.84 -9.93 -6.51
C VAL A 80 12.08 -10.12 -7.38
N SER A 81 13.15 -9.35 -7.11
CA SER A 81 14.40 -9.31 -7.84
C SER A 81 14.28 -8.83 -9.30
N LYS A 82 15.30 -8.15 -9.79
CA LYS A 82 15.46 -7.76 -11.22
C LYS A 82 15.90 -8.95 -12.07
N SER A 83 16.51 -9.96 -11.44
CA SER A 83 16.98 -11.18 -12.08
C SER A 83 15.87 -12.14 -12.44
N PRO A 84 16.11 -13.13 -13.31
CA PRO A 84 15.23 -14.29 -13.43
C PRO A 84 15.05 -14.95 -12.06
N SER A 85 13.82 -15.01 -11.59
CA SER A 85 13.51 -15.51 -10.26
C SER A 85 12.20 -16.27 -10.24
N LYS A 86 12.08 -17.23 -9.33
CA LYS A 86 10.82 -17.88 -9.00
C LYS A 86 10.19 -17.10 -7.86
N VAL A 87 9.03 -16.50 -8.10
CA VAL A 87 8.25 -15.75 -7.11
C VAL A 87 7.04 -16.57 -6.72
N GLU A 88 6.85 -16.78 -5.44
CA GLU A 88 5.72 -17.49 -4.85
C GLU A 88 5.03 -16.58 -3.82
N VAL A 89 3.72 -16.69 -3.71
CA VAL A 89 2.86 -15.81 -2.90
C VAL A 89 1.92 -16.66 -2.05
N ALA A 90 1.77 -16.32 -0.78
CA ALA A 90 0.77 -16.88 0.10
C ALA A 90 -0.03 -15.78 0.82
N PHE A 91 -1.35 -15.94 0.89
CA PHE A 91 -2.16 -15.25 1.89
C PHE A 91 -1.95 -15.91 3.26
N LYS A 92 -2.29 -15.21 4.33
CA LYS A 92 -2.19 -15.75 5.69
C LYS A 92 -2.81 -17.14 5.80
N ASP A 93 -2.07 -18.08 6.37
CA ASP A 93 -2.49 -19.48 6.59
C ASP A 93 -2.88 -20.25 5.29
N GLN A 94 -2.36 -19.81 4.14
CA GLN A 94 -2.58 -20.45 2.84
C GLN A 94 -1.28 -21.02 2.27
N GLU A 95 -1.42 -21.85 1.25
CA GLU A 95 -0.29 -22.41 0.50
C GLU A 95 0.36 -21.35 -0.42
N LEU A 96 1.66 -21.53 -0.68
CA LEU A 96 2.39 -20.73 -1.66
C LEU A 96 1.94 -21.05 -3.10
N HIS A 97 1.66 -20.02 -3.87
CA HIS A 97 1.28 -20.08 -5.27
C HIS A 97 2.27 -19.34 -6.15
N LEU A 98 2.64 -19.94 -7.28
CA LEU A 98 3.53 -19.30 -8.25
C LEU A 98 2.90 -18.01 -8.78
N ALA A 99 3.68 -16.93 -8.76
CA ALA A 99 3.30 -15.63 -9.29
C ALA A 99 4.08 -15.30 -10.56
N LYS A 100 3.45 -14.52 -11.45
CA LYS A 100 4.06 -13.98 -12.66
C LYS A 100 4.38 -12.48 -12.44
N LYS A 101 5.61 -12.06 -12.75
CA LYS A 101 5.94 -10.62 -12.80
C LYS A 101 5.24 -9.98 -14.01
N ILE A 102 4.40 -8.97 -13.76
CA ILE A 102 3.65 -8.22 -14.78
C ILE A 102 4.36 -6.92 -15.12
N TYR A 103 4.86 -6.21 -14.10
CA TYR A 103 5.57 -4.96 -14.22
C TYR A 103 6.66 -4.87 -13.17
N LEU A 104 7.76 -4.22 -13.52
CA LEU A 104 8.87 -3.95 -12.61
C LEU A 104 9.49 -2.60 -12.96
N ASP A 105 9.59 -1.74 -11.97
CA ASP A 105 10.23 -0.43 -12.04
C ASP A 105 11.27 -0.31 -10.93
N SER A 106 12.53 -0.36 -11.32
CA SER A 106 13.63 -0.28 -10.35
C SER A 106 13.86 1.14 -9.83
N TYR A 107 13.35 2.16 -10.52
CA TYR A 107 13.49 3.55 -10.09
C TYR A 107 12.49 3.91 -8.98
N LEU A 108 11.25 3.42 -9.13
CA LEU A 108 10.20 3.55 -8.11
C LEU A 108 10.24 2.41 -7.10
N ASP A 109 11.19 1.49 -7.19
CA ASP A 109 11.21 0.24 -6.40
C ASP A 109 9.84 -0.45 -6.35
N LEU A 110 9.15 -0.50 -7.48
CA LEU A 110 7.79 -0.99 -7.63
C LEU A 110 7.73 -2.25 -8.49
N ALA A 111 7.03 -3.26 -8.03
CA ALA A 111 6.65 -4.41 -8.85
C ALA A 111 5.15 -4.70 -8.75
N ILE A 112 4.59 -5.21 -9.86
CA ILE A 112 3.26 -5.78 -9.91
C ILE A 112 3.41 -7.23 -10.33
N ILE A 113 2.93 -8.13 -9.48
CA ILE A 113 2.91 -9.56 -9.74
C ILE A 113 1.47 -10.04 -9.83
N GLN A 114 1.28 -11.22 -10.40
CA GLN A 114 -0.04 -11.80 -10.64
C GLN A 114 -0.09 -13.24 -10.18
N ILE A 115 -1.14 -13.58 -9.45
CA ILE A 115 -1.57 -14.98 -9.23
C ILE A 115 -2.98 -15.17 -9.81
N SER A 116 -3.37 -16.43 -10.06
CA SER A 116 -4.73 -16.72 -10.52
C SER A 116 -5.74 -16.36 -9.43
N PRO A 117 -6.84 -15.63 -9.74
CA PRO A 117 -7.90 -15.33 -8.78
C PRO A 117 -8.55 -16.56 -8.12
N GLU A 118 -8.48 -17.71 -8.77
CA GLU A 118 -8.96 -19.00 -8.24
C GLU A 118 -8.19 -19.45 -6.97
N LYS A 119 -7.01 -18.85 -6.72
CA LYS A 119 -6.13 -19.14 -5.59
C LYS A 119 -6.41 -18.27 -4.37
N PHE A 120 -7.36 -17.35 -4.47
CA PHE A 120 -7.68 -16.46 -3.35
C PHE A 120 -8.48 -17.19 -2.28
N PRO A 121 -8.20 -16.93 -0.99
CA PRO A 121 -9.04 -17.40 0.09
C PRO A 121 -10.44 -16.78 0.01
N LYS A 122 -11.46 -17.45 0.54
CA LYS A 122 -12.85 -16.98 0.46
C LYS A 122 -13.10 -15.60 1.09
N ASN A 123 -12.31 -15.23 2.08
CA ASN A 123 -12.39 -13.96 2.81
C ASN A 123 -11.41 -12.89 2.34
N HIS A 124 -10.77 -13.09 1.17
CA HIS A 124 -9.88 -12.09 0.61
C HIS A 124 -10.64 -10.81 0.28
N ARG A 125 -9.91 -9.71 0.33
CA ARG A 125 -10.33 -8.39 -0.15
C ARG A 125 -9.20 -7.80 -0.99
N GLN A 126 -9.50 -6.81 -1.80
CA GLN A 126 -8.44 -5.94 -2.31
C GLN A 126 -8.27 -4.73 -1.39
N ALA A 127 -7.05 -4.22 -1.33
CA ALA A 127 -6.73 -3.01 -0.58
C ALA A 127 -7.46 -1.79 -1.16
N ASP A 128 -7.97 -0.92 -0.31
CA ASP A 128 -8.45 0.41 -0.70
C ASP A 128 -7.25 1.38 -0.73
N LEU A 129 -7.00 2.00 -1.89
CA LEU A 129 -5.81 2.79 -2.15
C LEU A 129 -6.12 4.28 -2.05
N GLU A 130 -5.22 5.05 -1.42
CA GLU A 130 -5.27 6.51 -1.45
C GLU A 130 -4.48 7.04 -2.66
N CYS A 131 -5.20 7.34 -3.72
CA CYS A 131 -4.62 7.72 -5.00
C CYS A 131 -4.50 9.25 -5.22
N ASN A 132 -5.12 10.05 -4.37
CA ASN A 132 -5.27 11.48 -4.60
C ASN A 132 -4.53 12.34 -3.58
N ASP A 133 -4.62 11.95 -2.31
CA ASP A 133 -4.10 12.75 -1.21
C ASP A 133 -2.72 12.30 -0.75
N ARG A 134 -1.90 13.27 -0.35
CA ARG A 134 -0.62 13.03 0.32
C ARG A 134 -0.81 13.24 1.81
N PRO A 135 -0.39 12.27 2.65
CA PRO A 135 -0.49 12.43 4.10
C PRO A 135 0.43 13.55 4.56
N LYS A 136 0.01 14.28 5.60
CA LYS A 136 0.82 15.31 6.23
C LYS A 136 1.61 14.74 7.40
N THR A 137 2.71 15.41 7.77
CA THR A 137 3.44 15.11 9.01
C THR A 137 2.49 15.03 10.21
N GLY A 138 2.67 14.01 11.04
CA GLY A 138 1.79 13.71 12.17
C GLY A 138 0.56 12.86 11.80
N HIS A 139 0.40 12.43 10.53
CA HIS A 139 -0.66 11.52 10.14
C HIS A 139 -0.41 10.12 10.73
N PRO A 140 -1.34 9.52 11.50
CA PRO A 140 -1.15 8.22 12.10
C PRO A 140 -1.17 7.11 11.04
N VAL A 141 -0.19 6.21 11.12
CA VAL A 141 0.00 5.12 10.15
C VAL A 141 0.29 3.79 10.84
N GLY A 142 -0.01 2.71 10.12
CA GLY A 142 0.39 1.35 10.45
C GLY A 142 1.16 0.73 9.29
N ALA A 143 2.33 0.17 9.55
CA ALA A 143 3.02 -0.69 8.60
C ALA A 143 2.61 -2.13 8.87
N TYR A 144 2.31 -2.89 7.80
CA TYR A 144 1.86 -4.27 7.91
C TYR A 144 2.64 -5.17 6.96
N GLY A 145 2.96 -6.39 7.39
CA GLY A 145 3.74 -7.33 6.59
C GLY A 145 4.05 -8.62 7.33
N HIS A 146 5.09 -9.34 6.86
CA HIS A 146 5.50 -10.65 7.35
C HIS A 146 6.97 -10.62 7.81
N PRO A 147 7.32 -9.90 8.93
CA PRO A 147 8.70 -9.75 9.36
C PRO A 147 9.25 -11.05 9.96
N TRP A 148 10.50 -11.38 9.65
CA TRP A 148 11.31 -12.42 10.31
C TRP A 148 10.67 -13.82 10.30
N ASP A 149 9.95 -14.21 9.27
CA ASP A 149 9.18 -15.49 9.21
C ASP A 149 8.17 -15.66 10.35
N PHE A 150 7.88 -14.59 11.11
CA PHE A 150 6.75 -14.55 12.04
C PHE A 150 5.45 -14.38 11.25
N SER A 151 4.32 -14.74 11.85
CA SER A 151 3.02 -14.45 11.25
C SER A 151 2.84 -12.95 11.03
N PHE A 152 1.96 -12.58 10.11
CA PHE A 152 1.65 -11.19 9.76
C PHE A 152 1.58 -10.27 10.96
N THR A 153 2.33 -9.18 10.91
CA THR A 153 2.56 -8.28 12.05
C THR A 153 2.31 -6.84 11.63
N GLY A 154 1.59 -6.09 12.47
CA GLY A 154 1.38 -4.66 12.34
C GLY A 154 2.23 -3.86 13.31
N THR A 155 2.81 -2.77 12.84
CA THR A 155 3.49 -1.76 13.66
C THR A 155 2.80 -0.42 13.49
N LYS A 156 2.96 0.51 14.45
CA LYS A 156 2.24 1.79 14.46
C LYS A 156 3.21 2.95 14.65
N GLY A 157 2.93 4.05 13.95
CA GLY A 157 3.68 5.30 14.04
C GLY A 157 2.93 6.46 13.38
N ILE A 158 3.69 7.44 12.92
CA ILE A 158 3.20 8.61 12.19
C ILE A 158 4.00 8.84 10.90
N ILE A 159 3.48 9.62 9.99
CA ILE A 159 4.28 10.24 8.93
C ILE A 159 5.17 11.31 9.57
N SER A 160 6.48 11.14 9.47
CA SER A 160 7.49 12.10 9.95
C SER A 160 7.74 13.20 8.92
N GLY A 161 7.63 12.89 7.62
CA GLY A 161 7.83 13.84 6.53
C GLY A 161 7.65 13.21 5.15
N ILE A 162 7.95 14.02 4.13
CA ILE A 162 8.13 13.58 2.74
C ILE A 162 9.51 14.03 2.32
N THR A 163 10.33 13.14 1.80
CA THR A 163 11.68 13.42 1.31
C THR A 163 11.81 13.07 -0.16
N SER A 164 12.70 13.78 -0.87
CA SER A 164 13.03 13.51 -2.27
C SER A 164 14.54 13.38 -2.50
N GLU A 165 15.32 13.18 -1.43
CA GLU A 165 16.79 13.13 -1.51
C GLU A 165 17.31 12.01 -2.40
N LEU A 166 16.51 10.95 -2.60
CA LEU A 166 16.87 9.81 -3.44
C LEU A 166 16.28 9.86 -4.86
N GLY A 167 15.75 11.02 -5.28
CA GLY A 167 15.21 11.26 -6.62
C GLY A 167 13.70 11.10 -6.74
N SER A 168 13.07 10.04 -6.22
CA SER A 168 11.63 9.94 -6.04
C SER A 168 11.22 10.50 -4.67
N GLU A 169 9.94 10.85 -4.53
CA GLU A 169 9.42 11.26 -3.23
C GLU A 169 9.03 10.03 -2.40
N TYR A 170 9.54 9.96 -1.18
CA TYR A 170 9.22 8.92 -0.20
C TYR A 170 8.45 9.49 0.98
N LEU A 171 7.56 8.69 1.54
CA LEU A 171 7.01 8.93 2.87
C LEU A 171 8.04 8.50 3.90
N GLN A 172 8.42 9.40 4.80
CA GLN A 172 9.19 9.06 5.99
C GLN A 172 8.25 8.77 7.14
N THR A 173 8.49 7.69 7.89
CA THR A 173 7.68 7.29 9.05
C THR A 173 8.57 6.78 10.18
N ASP A 174 8.09 6.93 11.41
CA ASP A 174 8.67 6.32 12.60
C ASP A 174 8.02 4.96 12.95
N ALA A 175 7.02 4.53 12.18
CA ALA A 175 6.48 3.18 12.30
C ALA A 175 7.60 2.16 12.00
N PRO A 176 7.92 1.22 12.91
CA PRO A 176 8.99 0.25 12.68
C PRO A 176 8.74 -0.59 11.43
N ILE A 177 9.70 -0.53 10.49
CA ILE A 177 9.74 -1.37 9.29
C ILE A 177 10.99 -2.25 9.40
N ASN A 178 10.81 -3.56 9.35
CA ASN A 178 11.87 -4.55 9.45
C ASN A 178 11.89 -5.42 8.19
N SER A 179 12.96 -6.19 8.00
CA SER A 179 13.05 -7.20 6.94
C SER A 179 11.80 -8.09 6.96
N GLY A 180 11.16 -8.27 5.80
CA GLY A 180 9.87 -8.95 5.63
C GLY A 180 8.64 -8.04 5.60
N ASN A 181 8.75 -6.78 6.04
CA ASN A 181 7.69 -5.78 5.84
C ASN A 181 7.81 -5.08 4.46
N SER A 182 8.97 -5.15 3.81
CA SER A 182 9.19 -4.58 2.47
C SER A 182 8.17 -5.10 1.47
N GLY A 183 7.56 -4.21 0.70
CA GLY A 183 6.49 -4.50 -0.24
C GLY A 183 5.10 -4.54 0.37
N GLY A 184 4.99 -4.60 1.69
CA GLY A 184 3.71 -4.56 2.42
C GLY A 184 3.09 -3.16 2.46
N PRO A 185 1.82 -3.04 2.85
CA PRO A 185 1.11 -1.76 2.88
C PRO A 185 1.53 -0.89 4.06
N LEU A 186 1.73 0.42 3.80
CA LEU A 186 1.65 1.48 4.80
C LEU A 186 0.22 2.02 4.79
N ILE A 187 -0.47 1.92 5.92
CA ILE A 187 -1.92 2.13 6.03
C ILE A 187 -2.21 3.38 6.85
N SER A 188 -3.11 4.22 6.38
CA SER A 188 -3.67 5.32 7.17
C SER A 188 -4.56 4.79 8.29
N LEU A 189 -4.20 5.02 9.55
CA LEU A 189 -5.04 4.65 10.70
C LEU A 189 -6.26 5.56 10.91
N ARG A 190 -6.44 6.57 10.05
CA ARG A 190 -7.66 7.40 10.02
C ARG A 190 -8.72 6.86 9.07
N THR A 191 -8.28 6.28 7.94
CA THR A 191 -9.18 5.93 6.82
C THR A 191 -9.18 4.46 6.49
N GLY A 192 -8.18 3.67 6.95
CA GLY A 192 -7.95 2.28 6.55
C GLY A 192 -7.37 2.12 5.14
N LYS A 193 -7.15 3.22 4.39
CA LYS A 193 -6.60 3.15 3.04
C LYS A 193 -5.09 2.97 3.05
N VAL A 194 -4.56 2.26 2.07
CA VAL A 194 -3.13 2.14 1.83
C VAL A 194 -2.63 3.44 1.19
N ILE A 195 -1.66 4.09 1.84
CA ILE A 195 -1.07 5.37 1.44
C ILE A 195 0.35 5.22 0.88
N GLY A 196 0.98 4.07 1.06
CA GLY A 196 2.32 3.78 0.56
C GLY A 196 2.66 2.29 0.60
N ILE A 197 3.85 1.97 0.07
CA ILE A 197 4.46 0.64 0.10
C ILE A 197 5.67 0.73 1.03
N ASN A 198 5.71 -0.06 2.10
CA ASN A 198 6.87 -0.15 2.98
C ASN A 198 8.10 -0.56 2.15
N THR A 199 9.22 0.16 2.22
CA THR A 199 10.37 -0.17 1.38
C THR A 199 11.65 -0.42 2.16
N SER A 200 12.14 0.52 2.96
CA SER A 200 13.42 0.41 3.63
C SER A 200 13.43 1.07 4.99
N SER A 201 14.35 0.62 5.83
CA SER A 201 14.84 1.36 7.00
C SER A 201 16.21 1.93 6.70
N TYR A 202 16.52 3.07 7.26
CA TYR A 202 17.88 3.60 7.29
C TYR A 202 18.56 2.99 8.50
N ASP A 203 19.29 1.87 8.28
CA ASP A 203 20.09 1.21 9.30
C ASP A 203 21.48 1.88 9.35
N ASP A 204 21.56 3.03 10.02
CA ASP A 204 22.81 3.56 10.51
C ASP A 204 22.73 3.52 12.04
N ASP A 205 23.81 3.11 12.72
CA ASP A 205 23.84 2.94 14.19
C ASP A 205 23.33 4.17 14.97
N ASP A 206 23.29 5.33 14.32
CA ASP A 206 22.83 6.60 14.86
C ASP A 206 21.36 6.98 14.49
N ASN A 207 20.68 6.26 13.58
CA ASN A 207 19.35 6.60 13.05
C ASN A 207 18.30 5.54 13.39
N GLN A 208 17.83 5.53 14.62
CA GLN A 208 16.68 4.70 15.01
C GLN A 208 15.37 5.35 14.57
N ASN A 209 14.45 4.55 14.02
CA ASN A 209 13.08 4.96 13.61
C ASN A 209 12.99 5.90 12.38
N THR A 210 13.93 5.80 11.45
CA THR A 210 13.80 6.45 10.14
C THR A 210 13.50 5.40 9.09
N ASN A 211 12.23 5.27 8.73
CA ASN A 211 11.74 4.29 7.79
C ASN A 211 11.07 4.99 6.61
N PHE A 212 10.99 4.32 5.46
CA PHE A 212 10.49 4.89 4.24
C PHE A 212 9.41 4.03 3.59
N ALA A 213 8.53 4.67 2.85
CA ALA A 213 7.54 4.02 2.00
C ALA A 213 7.35 4.80 0.69
N GLU A 214 7.16 4.07 -0.41
CA GLU A 214 6.78 4.64 -1.71
C GLU A 214 5.38 5.23 -1.64
N LEU A 215 5.17 6.40 -2.27
CA LEU A 215 3.86 7.04 -2.28
C LEU A 215 2.86 6.29 -3.18
N MET A 216 1.68 6.03 -2.65
CA MET A 216 0.61 5.33 -3.38
C MET A 216 0.13 6.08 -4.63
N VAL A 217 0.22 7.40 -4.68
CA VAL A 217 -0.16 8.20 -5.88
C VAL A 217 0.61 7.80 -7.14
N TYR A 218 1.88 7.38 -7.02
CA TYR A 218 2.67 6.90 -8.17
C TYR A 218 2.23 5.49 -8.58
N VAL A 219 2.01 4.63 -7.62
CA VAL A 219 1.51 3.27 -7.84
C VAL A 219 0.15 3.28 -8.54
N CYS A 220 -0.76 4.15 -8.11
CA CYS A 220 -2.06 4.32 -8.74
C CYS A 220 -1.98 4.75 -10.20
N ARG A 221 -0.99 5.59 -10.57
CA ARG A 221 -0.74 5.97 -11.98
C ARG A 221 -0.31 4.77 -12.80
N VAL A 222 0.63 3.97 -12.29
CA VAL A 222 1.09 2.75 -12.94
C VAL A 222 -0.06 1.76 -13.12
N LEU A 223 -0.82 1.49 -12.06
CA LEU A 223 -1.99 0.60 -12.12
C LEU A 223 -3.03 1.07 -13.15
N LYS A 224 -3.29 2.38 -13.21
CA LYS A 224 -4.22 2.95 -14.20
C LYS A 224 -3.75 2.68 -15.62
N LEU A 225 -2.48 2.96 -15.93
CA LEU A 225 -1.92 2.74 -17.26
C LEU A 225 -1.96 1.26 -17.66
N LEU A 226 -1.58 0.35 -16.76
CA LEU A 226 -1.64 -1.08 -17.00
C LEU A 226 -3.07 -1.58 -17.22
N ARG A 227 -4.05 -1.09 -16.47
CA ARG A 227 -5.48 -1.42 -16.68
C ARG A 227 -5.99 -0.95 -18.05
N GLU A 228 -5.44 0.15 -18.56
CA GLU A 228 -5.74 0.68 -19.90
C GLU A 228 -4.94 -0.01 -21.01
N GLY A 229 -4.11 -1.00 -20.69
CA GLY A 229 -3.22 -1.69 -21.64
C GLY A 229 -2.07 -0.80 -22.16
N LYS A 230 -1.73 0.27 -21.44
CA LYS A 230 -0.63 1.18 -21.75
C LYS A 230 0.61 0.79 -20.98
N ASP A 231 1.77 0.96 -21.60
CA ASP A 231 3.07 0.77 -20.97
C ASP A 231 3.36 1.94 -20.02
N PRO A 232 3.50 1.73 -18.71
CA PRO A 232 3.86 2.80 -17.78
C PRO A 232 5.36 3.06 -17.70
N SER A 233 6.20 2.29 -18.41
CA SER A 233 7.64 2.45 -18.38
C SER A 233 8.05 3.85 -18.87
N PRO A 234 9.09 4.47 -18.28
CA PRO A 234 9.62 5.71 -18.78
C PRO A 234 10.00 5.59 -20.27
N PRO A 235 9.81 6.63 -21.08
CA PRO A 235 10.23 6.59 -22.48
C PRO A 235 11.72 6.28 -22.55
N LYS A 236 12.11 5.37 -23.44
CA LYS A 236 13.53 5.08 -23.68
C LYS A 236 14.21 6.38 -24.12
N LEU A 237 15.23 6.79 -23.39
CA LEU A 237 16.07 7.92 -23.81
C LEU A 237 16.71 7.53 -25.13
N SER A 238 16.36 8.21 -26.22
CA SER A 238 17.07 8.09 -27.46
C SER A 238 18.36 8.93 -27.33
N PHE A 239 19.51 8.28 -27.29
CA PHE A 239 20.82 8.93 -27.26
C PHE A 239 21.20 9.64 -28.57
N THR A 240 20.25 10.05 -29.39
CA THR A 240 20.47 10.75 -30.67
C THR A 240 21.10 12.15 -30.52
N TYR A 241 21.30 12.62 -29.27
CA TYR A 241 21.93 13.95 -29.03
C TYR A 241 23.44 13.94 -28.81
N LEU A 242 24.13 12.80 -28.94
CA LEU A 242 25.59 12.74 -28.71
C LEU A 242 26.41 12.68 -29.99
N GLU A 243 25.81 12.86 -31.16
CA GLU A 243 26.54 12.84 -32.45
C GLU A 243 26.79 14.23 -33.08
N GLU A 244 26.57 15.35 -32.41
CA GLU A 244 27.14 16.61 -32.89
C GLU A 244 28.57 16.75 -32.37
N PRO A 245 29.56 16.67 -33.26
CA PRO A 245 30.95 16.95 -32.87
C PRO A 245 31.04 18.41 -32.44
N LEU A 246 31.58 18.63 -31.25
CA LEU A 246 31.96 19.96 -30.78
C LEU A 246 32.84 20.64 -31.87
N LYS A 247 32.31 21.70 -32.46
CA LYS A 247 33.07 22.57 -33.40
C LYS A 247 33.95 23.54 -32.64
#